data_6610c03252ff94a674aeccbf8fe63c8c
#
_entry.id   6610c03252ff94a674aeccbf8fe63c8c
#
_cell.length_a   1.000
_cell.length_b   1.000
_cell.length_c   1.000
_cell.angle_alpha   90.00
_cell.angle_beta   90.00
_cell.angle_gamma   90.00
#
_symmetry.space_group_name_H-M   'P 1'
#
loop_
_entity.id
_entity.type
_entity.pdbx_description
1 polymer ?
#
loop_
_entity_poly.entity_id
_entity_poly.type
_entity_poly.pdbx_seq_one_letter_code
_entity_poly.pdbx_strand_id
1 'polypeptide(L)'
;MFRTKLNSLVISLSLITLPTIPSILSAADEIEEVVAVGSRRDARSVGDSPAPVDVISAADIKNQGGTDMDYMIRTLVPSFNVNTQPISDAATLIRPANLRGLPPDNMLVLVNGKRRHRGSVISFLGGGIADGAQGPDISALPSIALKKVEVLRDGAAAQYGSDAIAGILNFVLNDSSEGTRLEIRQGE
;
A
#
# COMPACT_ATOMS: atom_id res chain seq x y z
N MET A 1 3.60 -86.52 -30.09
CA MET A 1 2.59 -85.88 -30.94
C MET A 1 1.67 -85.09 -30.08
N PHE A 2 2.03 -83.82 -29.68
CA PHE A 2 1.23 -82.94 -28.82
C PHE A 2 1.00 -81.66 -29.62
N ARG A 3 -0.26 -81.37 -29.94
CA ARG A 3 -0.73 -80.16 -30.55
C ARG A 3 -1.08 -79.17 -29.42
N THR A 4 -0.29 -78.13 -29.31
CA THR A 4 -0.62 -77.01 -28.47
C THR A 4 -1.59 -76.07 -29.18
N LYS A 5 -2.76 -75.86 -28.60
CA LYS A 5 -3.73 -74.84 -29.07
C LYS A 5 -3.29 -73.45 -28.62
N LEU A 6 -3.10 -72.57 -29.56
CA LEU A 6 -2.81 -71.15 -29.32
C LEU A 6 -4.14 -70.42 -29.03
N ASN A 7 -4.33 -69.99 -27.80
CA ASN A 7 -5.47 -69.17 -27.42
C ASN A 7 -5.18 -67.71 -27.78
N SER A 8 -5.94 -67.19 -28.71
CA SER A 8 -5.93 -65.79 -29.11
C SER A 8 -6.54 -64.97 -28.01
N LEU A 9 -5.72 -64.17 -27.32
CA LEU A 9 -6.16 -63.18 -26.33
C LEU A 9 -6.53 -61.87 -27.05
N VAL A 10 -7.79 -61.59 -27.19
CA VAL A 10 -8.28 -60.33 -27.75
C VAL A 10 -8.23 -59.28 -26.63
N ILE A 11 -7.25 -58.40 -26.71
CA ILE A 11 -7.15 -57.22 -25.84
C ILE A 11 -8.09 -56.11 -26.40
N SER A 12 -9.22 -55.94 -25.78
CA SER A 12 -10.12 -54.82 -26.06
C SER A 12 -9.53 -53.54 -25.46
N LEU A 13 -9.01 -52.67 -26.30
CA LEU A 13 -8.55 -51.33 -25.93
C LEU A 13 -9.76 -50.42 -25.70
N SER A 14 -10.19 -50.27 -24.44
CA SER A 14 -11.22 -49.29 -24.08
C SER A 14 -10.66 -47.88 -24.14
N LEU A 15 -11.13 -47.11 -25.12
CA LEU A 15 -10.84 -45.69 -25.29
C LEU A 15 -11.49 -44.92 -24.18
N ILE A 16 -10.72 -44.50 -23.15
CA ILE A 16 -11.19 -43.66 -22.07
C ILE A 16 -11.25 -42.21 -22.63
N THR A 17 -12.46 -41.76 -22.95
CA THR A 17 -12.70 -40.35 -23.26
C THR A 17 -12.65 -39.54 -21.96
N LEU A 18 -11.54 -38.80 -21.74
CA LEU A 18 -11.47 -37.79 -20.68
C LEU A 18 -12.51 -36.70 -20.99
N PRO A 19 -13.35 -36.33 -20.03
CA PRO A 19 -14.17 -35.13 -20.16
C PRO A 19 -13.27 -33.90 -20.19
N THR A 20 -13.30 -33.14 -21.27
CA THR A 20 -12.70 -31.79 -21.35
C THR A 20 -13.50 -30.91 -20.42
N ILE A 21 -12.92 -30.61 -19.25
CA ILE A 21 -13.43 -29.59 -18.34
C ILE A 21 -13.19 -28.23 -19.07
N PRO A 22 -14.21 -27.46 -19.40
CA PRO A 22 -14.01 -26.11 -19.92
C PRO A 22 -13.28 -25.33 -18.84
N SER A 23 -12.04 -24.89 -19.14
CA SER A 23 -11.36 -23.89 -18.32
C SER A 23 -12.23 -22.65 -18.34
N ILE A 24 -12.95 -22.40 -17.26
CA ILE A 24 -13.54 -21.10 -16.99
C ILE A 24 -12.33 -20.20 -16.79
N LEU A 25 -11.91 -19.55 -17.88
CA LEU A 25 -11.02 -18.41 -17.82
C LEU A 25 -11.79 -17.36 -17.02
N SER A 26 -11.56 -17.34 -15.71
CA SER A 26 -11.99 -16.25 -14.86
C SER A 26 -11.28 -15.02 -15.45
N ALA A 27 -12.00 -14.24 -16.22
CA ALA A 27 -11.63 -12.86 -16.45
C ALA A 27 -11.50 -12.27 -15.04
N ALA A 28 -10.26 -12.06 -14.59
CA ALA A 28 -10.02 -11.18 -13.46
C ALA A 28 -10.68 -9.86 -13.89
N ASP A 29 -11.83 -9.55 -13.30
CA ASP A 29 -12.37 -8.20 -13.37
C ASP A 29 -11.21 -7.31 -12.93
N GLU A 30 -10.68 -6.55 -13.85
CA GLU A 30 -9.71 -5.49 -13.59
C GLU A 30 -10.49 -4.50 -12.72
N ILE A 31 -10.33 -4.67 -11.40
CA ILE A 31 -11.01 -3.83 -10.41
C ILE A 31 -10.47 -2.44 -10.66
N GLU A 32 -11.25 -1.61 -11.31
CA GLU A 32 -10.93 -0.22 -11.57
C GLU A 32 -10.61 0.44 -10.22
N GLU A 33 -9.35 0.76 -10.02
CA GLU A 33 -8.86 1.25 -8.75
C GLU A 33 -9.32 2.70 -8.56
N VAL A 34 -10.30 2.85 -7.68
CA VAL A 34 -10.93 4.12 -7.38
C VAL A 34 -10.14 4.85 -6.31
N VAL A 35 -9.74 6.08 -6.59
CA VAL A 35 -8.98 6.94 -5.67
C VAL A 35 -9.85 8.05 -5.10
N ALA A 36 -9.63 8.37 -3.83
CA ALA A 36 -10.35 9.41 -3.11
C ALA A 36 -9.64 10.76 -3.10
N VAL A 37 -8.34 10.78 -3.37
CA VAL A 37 -7.54 12.02 -3.38
C VAL A 37 -7.48 12.68 -4.76
N GLY A 38 -7.26 13.98 -4.78
CA GLY A 38 -7.13 14.74 -6.03
C GLY A 38 -8.44 15.22 -6.64
N SER A 39 -9.59 14.94 -6.02
CA SER A 39 -10.90 15.40 -6.48
C SER A 39 -11.75 15.94 -5.32
N ARG A 40 -12.45 17.06 -5.58
CA ARG A 40 -13.50 17.58 -4.68
C ARG A 40 -14.86 16.92 -4.93
N ARG A 41 -14.94 16.09 -5.94
CA ARG A 41 -16.13 15.32 -6.33
C ARG A 41 -16.00 13.89 -5.84
N ASP A 42 -16.89 13.05 -6.31
CA ASP A 42 -16.85 11.62 -6.02
C ASP A 42 -15.52 10.99 -6.41
N ALA A 43 -15.20 9.89 -5.75
CA ALA A 43 -14.02 9.09 -6.03
C ALA A 43 -13.98 8.68 -7.52
N ARG A 44 -12.78 8.73 -8.12
CA ARG A 44 -12.56 8.49 -9.56
C ARG A 44 -11.59 7.36 -9.75
N SER A 45 -11.54 6.82 -10.97
CA SER A 45 -10.45 5.92 -11.33
C SER A 45 -9.11 6.63 -11.38
N VAL A 46 -8.03 5.89 -11.17
CA VAL A 46 -6.65 6.42 -11.23
C VAL A 46 -6.40 7.06 -12.58
N GLY A 47 -6.91 6.46 -13.66
CA GLY A 47 -6.74 6.96 -15.03
C GLY A 47 -7.44 8.30 -15.31
N ASP A 48 -8.53 8.60 -14.60
CA ASP A 48 -9.29 9.84 -14.75
C ASP A 48 -8.84 10.95 -13.80
N SER A 49 -7.83 10.69 -12.99
CA SER A 49 -7.29 11.70 -12.08
C SER A 49 -6.53 12.78 -12.84
N PRO A 50 -6.80 14.07 -12.62
CA PRO A 50 -6.07 15.17 -13.26
C PRO A 50 -4.62 15.28 -12.81
N ALA A 51 -4.25 14.63 -11.73
CA ALA A 51 -2.90 14.56 -11.20
C ALA A 51 -2.49 13.10 -10.97
N PRO A 52 -1.20 12.76 -11.14
CA PRO A 52 -0.74 11.39 -10.97
C PRO A 52 -0.91 10.94 -9.52
N VAL A 53 -1.70 9.89 -9.33
CA VAL A 53 -1.91 9.23 -8.05
C VAL A 53 -1.33 7.83 -8.13
N ASP A 54 -0.38 7.52 -7.26
CA ASP A 54 0.08 6.14 -7.09
C ASP A 54 -0.75 5.48 -6.01
N VAL A 55 -1.16 4.26 -6.27
CA VAL A 55 -1.90 3.46 -5.30
C VAL A 55 -1.05 2.28 -4.88
N ILE A 56 -0.83 2.14 -3.58
CA ILE A 56 -0.05 1.09 -2.96
C ILE A 56 -1.01 0.20 -2.21
N SER A 57 -1.12 -1.05 -2.61
CA SER A 57 -2.02 -2.00 -1.98
C SER A 57 -1.52 -2.45 -0.59
N ALA A 58 -2.44 -2.94 0.25
CA ALA A 58 -2.06 -3.56 1.52
C ALA A 58 -1.14 -4.77 1.33
N ALA A 59 -1.23 -5.47 0.19
CA ALA A 59 -0.35 -6.57 -0.14
C ALA A 59 1.08 -6.11 -0.39
N ASP A 60 1.27 -5.01 -1.13
CA ASP A 60 2.59 -4.44 -1.39
C ASP A 60 3.26 -4.00 -0.10
N ILE A 61 2.49 -3.36 0.80
CA ILE A 61 2.98 -2.94 2.13
C ILE A 61 3.41 -4.14 2.96
N LYS A 62 2.63 -5.23 2.94
CA LYS A 62 2.96 -6.44 3.69
C LYS A 62 4.18 -7.19 3.18
N ASN A 63 4.41 -7.12 1.88
CA ASN A 63 5.58 -7.75 1.25
C ASN A 63 6.88 -7.02 1.59
N GLN A 64 6.81 -5.83 2.20
CA GLN A 64 7.99 -5.17 2.75
C GLN A 64 8.41 -5.84 4.06
N GLY A 65 9.69 -6.10 4.21
CA GLY A 65 10.25 -6.84 5.34
C GLY A 65 10.28 -6.10 6.68
N GLY A 66 9.66 -4.93 6.79
CA GLY A 66 9.66 -4.11 8.00
C GLY A 66 8.37 -4.22 8.81
N THR A 67 8.43 -3.82 10.07
CA THR A 67 7.26 -3.63 10.94
C THR A 67 6.85 -2.17 11.07
N ASP A 68 7.75 -1.27 10.70
CA ASP A 68 7.60 0.17 10.82
C ASP A 68 6.99 0.75 9.52
N MET A 69 5.89 1.47 9.66
CA MET A 69 5.16 2.05 8.53
C MET A 69 6.02 3.02 7.71
N ASP A 70 6.81 3.84 8.37
CA ASP A 70 7.69 4.81 7.72
C ASP A 70 8.69 4.12 6.79
N TYR A 71 9.28 3.02 7.27
CA TYR A 71 10.23 2.24 6.48
C TYR A 71 9.55 1.58 5.27
N MET A 72 8.37 1.01 5.46
CA MET A 72 7.62 0.37 4.37
C MET A 72 7.23 1.38 3.28
N ILE A 73 6.73 2.56 3.66
CA ILE A 73 6.39 3.61 2.70
C ILE A 73 7.63 4.13 1.98
N ARG A 74 8.74 4.34 2.69
CA ARG A 74 10.01 4.78 2.09
C ARG A 74 10.50 3.83 0.99
N THR A 75 10.30 2.54 1.16
CA THR A 75 10.71 1.54 0.16
C THR A 75 9.82 1.58 -1.09
N LEU A 76 8.53 1.86 -0.91
CA LEU A 76 7.53 1.85 -1.98
C LEU A 76 7.41 3.21 -2.69
N VAL A 77 7.70 4.30 -2.00
CA VAL A 77 7.60 5.67 -2.52
C VAL A 77 8.97 6.34 -2.54
N PRO A 78 9.69 6.33 -3.66
CA PRO A 78 11.08 6.82 -3.73
C PRO A 78 11.24 8.29 -3.33
N SER A 79 10.19 9.10 -3.47
CA SER A 79 10.22 10.53 -3.10
C SER A 79 9.89 10.79 -1.63
N PHE A 80 9.48 9.75 -0.90
CA PHE A 80 9.20 9.82 0.54
C PHE A 80 10.48 9.52 1.32
N ASN A 81 10.74 10.30 2.33
CA ASN A 81 11.88 10.10 3.21
C ASN A 81 11.52 10.42 4.65
N VAL A 82 12.12 9.66 5.55
CA VAL A 82 12.01 9.84 7.01
C VAL A 82 13.40 9.99 7.57
N ASN A 83 13.62 11.06 8.31
CA ASN A 83 14.88 11.26 9.00
C ASN A 83 14.85 10.44 10.30
N THR A 84 15.72 9.46 10.38
CA THR A 84 15.94 8.69 11.60
C THR A 84 17.00 9.38 12.45
N GLN A 85 16.57 10.02 13.53
CA GLN A 85 17.46 10.69 14.47
C GLN A 85 17.54 9.88 15.77
N PRO A 86 18.57 9.07 15.97
CA PRO A 86 18.66 8.21 17.14
C PRO A 86 18.95 8.97 18.46
N ILE A 87 19.29 10.25 18.37
CA ILE A 87 19.70 11.08 19.53
C ILE A 87 18.94 12.42 19.50
N SER A 88 17.64 12.38 19.38
CA SER A 88 16.84 13.60 19.39
C SER A 88 15.54 13.38 20.12
N ASP A 89 15.56 13.50 21.44
CA ASP A 89 14.36 13.51 22.29
C ASP A 89 13.10 12.88 21.66
N ALA A 90 12.02 13.61 21.63
CA ALA A 90 10.75 13.15 21.05
C ALA A 90 10.74 13.07 19.51
N ALA A 91 11.68 13.69 18.79
CA ALA A 91 11.82 13.52 17.34
C ALA A 91 12.33 12.13 16.95
N THR A 92 12.92 11.39 17.91
CA THR A 92 13.25 9.98 17.73
C THR A 92 11.99 9.11 17.68
N LEU A 93 10.93 9.51 18.39
CA LEU A 93 9.66 8.78 18.46
C LEU A 93 8.72 9.22 17.33
N ILE A 94 8.55 10.55 17.17
CA ILE A 94 7.75 11.14 16.11
C ILE A 94 8.70 11.59 15.02
N ARG A 95 8.87 10.75 14.02
CA ARG A 95 9.79 10.99 12.90
C ARG A 95 9.08 11.71 11.78
N PRO A 96 9.21 13.05 11.67
CA PRO A 96 8.52 13.79 10.63
C PRO A 96 9.01 13.36 9.25
N ALA A 97 8.08 12.82 8.47
CA ALA A 97 8.37 12.41 7.11
C ALA A 97 8.32 13.61 6.17
N ASN A 98 9.09 13.55 5.10
CA ASN A 98 9.09 14.52 4.03
C ASN A 98 8.84 13.86 2.68
N LEU A 99 8.35 14.63 1.73
CA LEU A 99 8.09 14.18 0.38
C LEU A 99 8.76 15.13 -0.60
N ARG A 100 9.43 14.58 -1.63
CA ARG A 100 10.09 15.36 -2.69
C ARG A 100 11.14 16.34 -2.18
N GLY A 101 11.74 16.08 -1.03
CA GLY A 101 12.74 16.96 -0.43
C GLY A 101 12.18 18.27 0.12
N LEU A 102 10.88 18.38 0.37
CA LEU A 102 10.26 19.54 1.03
C LEU A 102 10.02 19.23 2.52
N PRO A 103 9.98 20.28 3.38
CA PRO A 103 9.73 20.09 4.81
C PRO A 103 8.45 19.30 5.11
N PRO A 104 8.40 18.59 6.24
CA PRO A 104 7.24 17.79 6.64
C PRO A 104 5.93 18.58 6.72
N ASP A 105 5.98 19.87 7.03
CA ASP A 105 4.81 20.74 7.09
C ASP A 105 4.15 20.99 5.72
N ASN A 106 4.87 20.67 4.64
CA ASN A 106 4.38 20.79 3.27
C ASN A 106 3.82 19.48 2.70
N MET A 107 3.86 18.41 3.47
CA MET A 107 3.30 17.11 3.12
C MET A 107 2.03 16.86 3.92
N LEU A 108 0.90 16.78 3.24
CA LEU A 108 -0.37 16.51 3.89
C LEU A 108 -0.60 15.01 4.07
N VAL A 109 -0.88 14.62 5.30
CA VAL A 109 -1.28 13.25 5.62
C VAL A 109 -2.78 13.20 5.91
N LEU A 110 -3.46 12.28 5.25
CA LEU A 110 -4.89 12.01 5.42
C LEU A 110 -5.08 10.58 5.93
N VAL A 111 -6.16 10.36 6.67
CA VAL A 111 -6.69 9.04 7.03
C VAL A 111 -8.15 9.01 6.60
N ASN A 112 -8.49 8.12 5.69
CA ASN A 112 -9.82 8.06 5.07
C ASN A 112 -10.28 9.44 4.53
N GLY A 113 -9.38 10.18 3.87
CA GLY A 113 -9.64 11.50 3.32
C GLY A 113 -9.72 12.63 4.33
N LYS A 114 -9.56 12.37 5.63
CA LYS A 114 -9.57 13.37 6.70
C LYS A 114 -8.14 13.69 7.13
N ARG A 115 -7.86 14.97 7.37
CA ARG A 115 -6.53 15.43 7.81
C ARG A 115 -6.12 14.74 9.10
N ARG A 116 -4.93 14.16 9.10
CA ARG A 116 -4.28 13.68 10.31
C ARG A 116 -3.76 14.87 11.10
N HIS A 117 -3.98 14.88 12.42
CA HIS A 117 -3.42 15.91 13.28
C HIS A 117 -1.89 15.84 13.29
N ARG A 118 -1.26 16.98 13.51
CA ARG A 118 0.18 17.08 13.68
C ARG A 118 0.61 16.42 14.98
N GLY A 119 1.83 15.92 15.01
CA GLY A 119 2.45 15.44 16.23
C GLY A 119 2.62 16.57 17.26
N SER A 120 2.77 16.24 18.53
CA SER A 120 2.98 17.22 19.60
C SER A 120 4.40 17.79 19.64
N VAL A 121 5.32 17.23 18.86
CA VAL A 121 6.74 17.57 18.85
C VAL A 121 7.10 18.42 17.65
N ILE A 122 7.81 19.50 17.91
CA ILE A 122 8.52 20.28 16.88
C ILE A 122 9.92 19.70 16.77
N SER A 123 10.32 19.28 15.58
CA SER A 123 11.66 18.78 15.33
C SER A 123 12.67 19.92 15.38
N PHE A 124 13.75 19.76 16.11
CA PHE A 124 14.87 20.69 16.17
C PHE A 124 16.19 19.96 16.44
N LEU A 125 17.30 20.62 16.23
CA LEU A 125 18.65 20.09 16.42
C LEU A 125 18.98 18.88 15.52
N GLY A 126 19.42 19.18 14.32
CA GLY A 126 19.93 18.18 13.38
C GLY A 126 18.86 17.50 12.52
N GLY A 127 17.64 18.02 12.53
CA GLY A 127 16.56 17.55 11.64
C GLY A 127 16.78 17.91 10.18
N GLY A 128 17.72 18.78 9.88
CA GLY A 128 17.99 19.27 8.53
C GLY A 128 16.74 19.88 7.93
N ILE A 129 16.22 19.29 6.85
CA ILE A 129 14.99 19.75 6.19
C ILE A 129 13.74 19.68 7.09
N ALA A 130 13.79 18.91 8.16
CA ALA A 130 12.72 18.78 9.14
C ALA A 130 12.86 19.75 10.33
N ASP A 131 13.94 20.55 10.39
CA ASP A 131 14.13 21.49 11.50
C ASP A 131 13.00 22.54 11.53
N GLY A 132 12.38 22.69 12.69
CA GLY A 132 11.22 23.54 12.91
C GLY A 132 9.89 22.96 12.45
N ALA A 133 9.88 21.80 11.81
CA ALA A 133 8.68 21.17 11.31
C ALA A 133 7.94 20.36 12.40
N GLN A 134 6.63 20.26 12.23
CA GLN A 134 5.72 19.53 13.10
C GLN A 134 4.84 18.59 12.26
N GLY A 135 5.46 17.56 11.69
CA GLY A 135 4.75 16.57 10.88
C GLY A 135 3.83 15.66 11.69
N PRO A 136 2.88 15.00 11.06
CA PRO A 136 2.07 13.97 11.70
C PRO A 136 2.89 12.71 11.96
N ASP A 137 2.53 11.97 13.01
CA ASP A 137 3.11 10.67 13.31
C ASP A 137 2.43 9.60 12.44
N ILE A 138 3.19 9.05 11.49
CA ILE A 138 2.75 7.98 10.59
C ILE A 138 3.00 6.62 11.22
N SER A 139 4.04 6.48 12.06
CA SER A 139 4.41 5.20 12.67
C SER A 139 3.33 4.63 13.58
N ALA A 140 2.46 5.49 14.11
CA ALA A 140 1.31 5.10 14.91
C ALA A 140 0.17 4.40 14.11
N LEU A 141 0.27 4.36 12.76
CA LEU A 141 -0.73 3.70 11.92
C LEU A 141 -0.38 2.21 11.75
N PRO A 142 -1.21 1.28 12.25
CA PRO A 142 -0.92 -0.14 12.13
C PRO A 142 -1.15 -0.63 10.69
N SER A 143 -0.16 -1.28 10.11
CA SER A 143 -0.22 -1.80 8.73
C SER A 143 -1.37 -2.78 8.50
N ILE A 144 -1.75 -3.54 9.53
CA ILE A 144 -2.87 -4.50 9.49
C ILE A 144 -4.22 -3.83 9.23
N ALA A 145 -4.36 -2.56 9.63
CA ALA A 145 -5.60 -1.80 9.46
C ALA A 145 -5.73 -1.16 8.07
N LEU A 146 -4.68 -1.21 7.25
CA LEU A 146 -4.68 -0.56 5.95
C LEU A 146 -5.32 -1.42 4.87
N LYS A 147 -6.09 -0.77 4.01
CA LYS A 147 -6.59 -1.29 2.74
C LYS A 147 -5.64 -0.91 1.60
N LYS A 148 -5.24 0.35 1.56
CA LYS A 148 -4.30 0.91 0.58
C LYS A 148 -3.74 2.25 1.07
N VAL A 149 -2.68 2.71 0.42
CA VAL A 149 -2.16 4.07 0.56
C VAL A 149 -2.18 4.75 -0.81
N GLU A 150 -2.77 5.93 -0.88
CA GLU A 150 -2.82 6.74 -2.08
C GLU A 150 -1.80 7.88 -1.94
N VAL A 151 -0.93 8.03 -2.94
CA VAL A 151 0.12 9.05 -2.95
C VAL A 151 -0.14 9.99 -4.12
N LEU A 152 -0.56 11.20 -3.82
CA LEU A 152 -0.71 12.28 -4.79
C LEU A 152 0.54 13.15 -4.75
N ARG A 153 1.33 13.12 -5.82
CA ARG A 153 2.65 13.77 -5.84
C ARG A 153 2.64 15.23 -6.26
N ASP A 154 1.59 15.69 -6.93
CA ASP A 154 1.54 17.03 -7.49
C ASP A 154 0.12 17.61 -7.54
N GLY A 155 0.00 18.92 -7.72
CA GLY A 155 -1.27 19.61 -7.90
C GLY A 155 -2.17 19.69 -6.67
N ALA A 156 -1.73 19.20 -5.52
CA ALA A 156 -2.54 19.08 -4.32
C ALA A 156 -2.81 20.43 -3.62
N ALA A 157 -1.88 21.36 -3.70
CA ALA A 157 -1.96 22.64 -2.99
C ALA A 157 -3.20 23.47 -3.37
N ALA A 158 -3.61 23.41 -4.64
CA ALA A 158 -4.79 24.15 -5.11
C ALA A 158 -6.11 23.66 -4.48
N GLN A 159 -6.15 22.41 -4.05
CA GLN A 159 -7.35 21.78 -3.46
C GLN A 159 -7.29 21.70 -1.95
N TYR A 160 -6.10 21.47 -1.40
CA TYR A 160 -5.90 21.12 0.00
C TYR A 160 -5.17 22.18 0.82
N GLY A 161 -4.55 23.16 0.17
CA GLY A 161 -3.86 24.25 0.83
C GLY A 161 -2.34 24.10 0.85
N SER A 162 -1.66 25.04 1.52
CA SER A 162 -0.21 25.16 1.54
C SER A 162 0.54 23.98 2.18
N ASP A 163 -0.11 23.25 3.01
CA ASP A 163 0.44 22.03 3.65
C ASP A 163 0.46 20.80 2.72
N ALA A 164 -0.06 20.94 1.49
CA ALA A 164 -0.05 19.90 0.48
C ALA A 164 0.82 20.24 -0.75
N ILE A 165 1.79 21.13 -0.60
CA ILE A 165 2.69 21.56 -1.69
C ILE A 165 3.58 20.39 -2.15
N ALA A 166 4.10 19.62 -1.20
CA ALA A 166 4.93 18.46 -1.50
C ALA A 166 4.12 17.30 -2.08
N GLY A 167 2.85 17.21 -1.70
CA GLY A 167 1.94 16.15 -2.06
C GLY A 167 1.08 15.70 -0.89
N ILE A 168 0.34 14.61 -1.12
CA ILE A 168 -0.56 14.01 -0.13
C ILE A 168 -0.27 12.53 0.02
N LEU A 169 -0.27 12.04 1.25
CA LEU A 169 -0.41 10.63 1.57
C LEU A 169 -1.78 10.39 2.22
N ASN A 170 -2.62 9.59 1.59
CA ASN A 170 -3.92 9.20 2.15
C ASN A 170 -3.90 7.72 2.53
N PHE A 171 -4.00 7.45 3.81
CA PHE A 171 -4.10 6.11 4.35
C PHE A 171 -5.57 5.70 4.39
N VAL A 172 -5.95 4.78 3.52
CA VAL A 172 -7.30 4.23 3.47
C VAL A 172 -7.34 3.00 4.35
N LEU A 173 -8.17 3.07 5.39
CA LEU A 173 -8.33 1.97 6.33
C LEU A 173 -9.27 0.90 5.77
N ASN A 174 -9.10 -0.32 6.24
CA ASN A 174 -10.00 -1.40 5.93
C ASN A 174 -11.36 -1.13 6.59
N ASP A 175 -12.42 -1.20 5.81
CA ASP A 175 -13.81 -0.97 6.20
C ASP A 175 -14.60 -2.27 6.43
N SER A 176 -13.93 -3.42 6.36
CA SER A 176 -14.57 -4.71 6.66
C SER A 176 -15.02 -4.77 8.11
N SER A 177 -16.31 -4.97 8.32
CA SER A 177 -16.93 -5.12 9.65
C SER A 177 -17.00 -6.58 10.12
N GLU A 178 -16.59 -7.52 9.26
CA GLU A 178 -16.72 -8.94 9.53
C GLU A 178 -15.34 -9.62 9.64
N GLY A 179 -15.26 -10.59 10.54
CA GLY A 179 -14.08 -11.41 10.73
C GLY A 179 -13.07 -10.84 11.72
N THR A 180 -12.08 -11.67 12.05
CA THR A 180 -10.93 -11.32 12.88
C THR A 180 -9.66 -11.54 12.08
N ARG A 181 -8.74 -10.61 12.14
CA ARG A 181 -7.44 -10.72 11.50
C ARG A 181 -6.33 -10.71 12.53
N LEU A 182 -5.51 -11.75 12.51
CA LEU A 182 -4.30 -11.85 13.32
C LEU A 182 -3.09 -11.89 12.38
N GLU A 183 -2.12 -11.05 12.64
CA GLU A 183 -0.85 -11.02 11.91
C GLU A 183 0.30 -11.15 12.91
N ILE A 184 1.14 -12.16 12.72
CA ILE A 184 2.35 -12.40 13.52
C ILE A 184 3.52 -12.27 12.55
N ARG A 185 4.44 -11.36 12.84
CA ARG A 185 5.67 -11.18 12.08
C ARG A 185 6.85 -11.52 12.97
N GLN A 186 7.75 -12.31 12.44
CA GLN A 186 9.05 -12.60 13.05
C GLN A 186 10.11 -12.14 12.06
N GLY A 187 10.98 -11.25 12.50
CA GLY A 187 12.14 -10.78 11.75
C GLY A 187 13.41 -11.23 12.46
N GLU A 188 14.50 -11.41 11.70
CA GLU A 188 15.87 -11.58 12.19
C GLU A 188 16.60 -10.23 12.11
#